data_0836ec280d65d533c2c75876a53f79a4
#
_entry.id   0836ec280d65d533c2c75876a53f79a4
#
_cell.length_a   1.000
_cell.length_b   1.000
_cell.length_c   1.000
_cell.angle_alpha   90.00
_cell.angle_beta   90.00
_cell.angle_gamma   90.00
#
_symmetry.space_group_name_H-M   'P 1'
#
loop_
_entity.id
_entity.type
_entity.pdbx_description
1 polymer ?
#
loop_
_entity_poly.entity_id
_entity_poly.type
_entity_poly.pdbx_seq_one_letter_code
_entity_poly.pdbx_strand_id
1 'polypeptide(L)'
;MNFATLSGLAVLNPGGRDTDQSFEHGPGQPCETSHPPVNYHAYAACTNGAFYRSTAIAAQHRSVLLLLRGDLSESQRAFEVLKSHGCFVAVSFKESGTQQVAGQLSRGKRFQLFREIASSADLCLSSTPDLIPLFASVSKRTVHIPTPYPLEFTPWNYSRPSDERRGIFIGTREFDVLSRNHLLVLSAARTFSVPITVINVEGNAGLRRLHAFKFPEDQLTITPPLPYPKYLKLMAGHRLVLQFDQSSVPGQVAGDSLLCRIPTVGGNGAVERIAYPALHGHGRTFDQLTELTLDLMHDDEFYKEQLAALETTAVEHLSFAKGLESLSRWLPGLT
;
A
#
# COMPACT_ATOMS: atom_id res chain seq x y z
N MET A 1 6.58 -34.88 -16.37
CA MET A 1 6.18 -35.00 -14.96
C MET A 1 5.11 -33.95 -14.72
N ASN A 2 3.85 -34.37 -14.51
CA ASN A 2 2.80 -33.43 -14.08
C ASN A 2 3.06 -33.12 -12.60
N PHE A 3 3.76 -32.04 -12.31
CA PHE A 3 3.75 -31.48 -10.97
C PHE A 3 2.34 -30.98 -10.69
N ALA A 4 1.74 -31.39 -9.58
CA ALA A 4 0.52 -30.79 -9.09
C ALA A 4 0.81 -29.29 -8.89
N THR A 5 0.28 -28.46 -9.77
CA THR A 5 0.49 -27.00 -9.72
C THR A 5 -0.32 -26.48 -8.55
N LEU A 6 0.34 -25.82 -7.60
CA LEU A 6 -0.35 -25.14 -6.51
C LEU A 6 -1.28 -24.06 -7.09
N SER A 7 -2.45 -23.91 -6.49
CA SER A 7 -3.45 -22.92 -6.90
C SER A 7 -3.06 -21.51 -6.42
N GLY A 8 -3.68 -20.49 -7.01
CA GLY A 8 -3.46 -19.10 -6.65
C GLY A 8 -2.13 -18.53 -7.13
N LEU A 9 -1.93 -17.24 -6.87
CA LEU A 9 -0.75 -16.50 -7.25
C LEU A 9 0.38 -16.69 -6.22
N ALA A 10 1.56 -17.11 -6.66
CA ALA A 10 2.76 -16.96 -5.85
C ALA A 10 3.29 -15.53 -5.99
N VAL A 11 3.44 -14.81 -4.89
CA VAL A 11 4.19 -13.57 -4.84
C VAL A 11 5.58 -13.88 -4.29
N LEU A 12 6.62 -13.66 -5.10
CA LEU A 12 7.99 -14.00 -4.75
C LEU A 12 8.82 -12.73 -4.46
N ASN A 13 9.34 -12.64 -3.22
CA ASN A 13 10.27 -11.59 -2.78
C ASN A 13 11.67 -12.19 -2.51
N PRO A 14 12.47 -12.44 -3.56
CA PRO A 14 13.75 -13.14 -3.40
C PRO A 14 14.71 -12.31 -2.55
N GLY A 15 15.37 -12.95 -1.57
CA GLY A 15 16.27 -12.28 -0.63
C GLY A 15 15.56 -11.29 0.32
N GLY A 16 14.23 -11.31 0.39
CA GLY A 16 13.44 -10.51 1.33
C GLY A 16 13.54 -10.99 2.78
N ARG A 17 13.05 -10.16 3.72
CA ARG A 17 12.98 -10.49 5.14
C ARG A 17 11.59 -10.94 5.59
N ASP A 18 10.56 -10.62 4.80
CA ASP A 18 9.17 -11.00 5.09
C ASP A 18 9.07 -12.53 5.15
N THR A 19 8.34 -13.07 6.11
CA THR A 19 8.17 -14.52 6.26
C THR A 19 7.28 -15.10 5.15
N ASP A 20 7.54 -16.36 4.78
CA ASP A 20 6.65 -17.09 3.88
C ASP A 20 5.27 -17.21 4.52
N GLN A 21 4.21 -17.00 3.74
CA GLN A 21 2.84 -17.03 4.23
C GLN A 21 1.88 -17.57 3.18
N SER A 22 1.08 -18.57 3.54
CA SER A 22 -0.02 -19.06 2.72
C SER A 22 -1.31 -18.31 3.02
N PHE A 23 -2.09 -18.06 1.97
CA PHE A 23 -3.43 -17.49 2.01
C PHE A 23 -4.45 -18.44 1.39
N GLU A 24 -4.22 -19.75 1.45
CA GLU A 24 -5.09 -20.78 0.88
C GLU A 24 -6.57 -20.63 1.27
N HIS A 25 -6.84 -20.04 2.43
CA HIS A 25 -8.19 -19.77 2.94
C HIS A 25 -8.53 -18.26 2.94
N GLY A 26 -7.97 -17.49 2.00
CA GLY A 26 -8.18 -16.05 1.88
C GLY A 26 -7.36 -15.24 2.91
N PRO A 27 -7.83 -14.03 3.28
CA PRO A 27 -7.06 -13.11 4.12
C PRO A 27 -6.86 -13.56 5.56
N GLY A 28 -7.57 -14.60 6.00
CA GLY A 28 -7.54 -15.08 7.39
C GLY A 28 -8.10 -14.08 8.40
N GLN A 29 -7.86 -14.36 9.68
CA GLN A 29 -8.21 -13.47 10.79
C GLN A 29 -7.06 -12.48 11.05
N PRO A 30 -7.34 -11.22 11.44
CA PRO A 30 -6.32 -10.30 11.91
C PRO A 30 -5.51 -10.90 13.06
N CYS A 31 -4.19 -10.93 12.90
CA CYS A 31 -3.26 -11.49 13.87
C CYS A 31 -2.11 -10.54 14.13
N GLU A 32 -1.58 -10.53 15.37
CA GLU A 32 -0.45 -9.67 15.75
C GLU A 32 0.90 -10.20 15.26
N THR A 33 0.97 -11.48 14.93
CA THR A 33 2.23 -12.20 14.60
C THR A 33 2.38 -12.54 13.13
N SER A 34 1.28 -12.56 12.36
CA SER A 34 1.33 -12.78 10.90
C SER A 34 1.36 -11.46 10.16
N HIS A 35 1.94 -11.47 8.96
CA HIS A 35 1.89 -10.30 8.09
C HIS A 35 0.44 -10.06 7.62
N PRO A 36 -0.08 -8.81 7.68
CA PRO A 36 -1.42 -8.53 7.18
C PRO A 36 -1.50 -8.71 5.66
N PRO A 37 -2.70 -9.00 5.10
CA PRO A 37 -2.91 -9.13 3.66
C PRO A 37 -2.99 -7.75 2.98
N VAL A 38 -1.90 -6.98 3.08
CA VAL A 38 -1.74 -5.64 2.47
C VAL A 38 -0.52 -5.62 1.56
N ASN A 39 -0.35 -4.59 0.77
CA ASN A 39 0.72 -4.47 -0.22
C ASN A 39 0.77 -5.72 -1.11
N TYR A 40 1.94 -6.30 -1.31
CA TYR A 40 2.10 -7.49 -2.16
C TYR A 40 1.51 -8.77 -1.56
N HIS A 41 1.35 -8.86 -0.24
CA HIS A 41 0.61 -9.97 0.39
C HIS A 41 -0.88 -9.95 0.01
N ALA A 42 -1.43 -8.77 -0.31
CA ALA A 42 -2.82 -8.64 -0.76
C ALA A 42 -3.08 -9.34 -2.11
N TYR A 43 -2.12 -9.29 -3.04
CA TYR A 43 -2.24 -10.00 -4.32
C TYR A 43 -2.22 -11.53 -4.15
N ALA A 44 -1.41 -12.03 -3.21
CA ALA A 44 -1.45 -13.44 -2.84
C ALA A 44 -2.78 -13.80 -2.17
N ALA A 45 -3.21 -13.00 -1.20
CA ALA A 45 -4.40 -13.27 -0.40
C ALA A 45 -5.70 -13.23 -1.21
N CYS A 46 -5.86 -12.26 -2.14
CA CYS A 46 -7.05 -12.15 -2.97
C CYS A 46 -7.19 -13.29 -4.00
N THR A 47 -6.11 -14.05 -4.24
CA THR A 47 -6.10 -15.20 -5.17
C THR A 47 -6.01 -16.56 -4.45
N ASN A 48 -6.15 -16.59 -3.14
CA ASN A 48 -5.90 -17.79 -2.31
C ASN A 48 -4.52 -18.42 -2.54
N GLY A 49 -3.53 -17.59 -2.84
CA GLY A 49 -2.16 -17.98 -3.15
C GLY A 49 -1.22 -17.88 -1.95
N ALA A 50 0.03 -17.53 -2.20
CA ALA A 50 1.02 -17.43 -1.12
C ALA A 50 2.11 -16.40 -1.43
N PHE A 51 2.75 -15.92 -0.36
CA PHE A 51 3.91 -15.04 -0.41
C PHE A 51 5.16 -15.85 -0.01
N TYR A 52 6.20 -15.79 -0.83
CA TYR A 52 7.41 -16.59 -0.65
C TYR A 52 8.70 -15.77 -0.76
N ARG A 53 9.75 -16.27 -0.08
CA ARG A 53 11.15 -15.86 -0.30
C ARG A 53 11.90 -16.88 -1.15
N SER A 54 11.45 -18.14 -1.15
CA SER A 54 12.08 -19.24 -1.85
C SER A 54 11.58 -19.36 -3.29
N THR A 55 12.49 -19.19 -4.25
CA THR A 55 12.21 -19.39 -5.67
C THR A 55 11.77 -20.83 -5.99
N ALA A 56 12.36 -21.83 -5.32
CA ALA A 56 12.05 -23.24 -5.56
C ALA A 56 10.59 -23.58 -5.16
N ILE A 57 10.07 -22.93 -4.10
CA ILE A 57 8.67 -23.12 -3.69
C ILE A 57 7.74 -22.36 -4.65
N ALA A 58 8.07 -21.11 -4.96
CA ALA A 58 7.27 -20.30 -5.88
C ALA A 58 7.17 -20.93 -7.29
N ALA A 59 8.20 -21.63 -7.75
CA ALA A 59 8.23 -22.32 -9.03
C ALA A 59 7.23 -23.50 -9.14
N GLN A 60 6.56 -23.87 -8.06
CA GLN A 60 5.49 -24.88 -8.06
C GLN A 60 4.13 -24.29 -8.46
N HIS A 61 4.03 -22.94 -8.56
CA HIS A 61 2.83 -22.26 -9.02
C HIS A 61 2.89 -21.99 -10.54
N ARG A 62 1.74 -21.99 -11.18
CA ARG A 62 1.63 -21.66 -12.60
C ARG A 62 1.95 -20.21 -12.89
N SER A 63 1.50 -19.29 -12.02
CA SER A 63 1.70 -17.85 -12.12
C SER A 63 2.46 -17.31 -10.92
N VAL A 64 3.50 -16.53 -11.18
CA VAL A 64 4.36 -15.93 -10.15
C VAL A 64 4.47 -14.43 -10.40
N LEU A 65 4.20 -13.62 -9.36
CA LEU A 65 4.53 -12.21 -9.33
C LEU A 65 5.90 -12.04 -8.65
N LEU A 66 6.93 -11.86 -9.45
CA LEU A 66 8.31 -11.65 -8.98
C LEU A 66 8.54 -10.18 -8.62
N LEU A 67 9.00 -9.92 -7.40
CA LEU A 67 9.30 -8.57 -6.92
C LEU A 67 10.75 -8.18 -7.22
N LEU A 68 10.91 -7.09 -7.97
CA LEU A 68 12.19 -6.47 -8.29
C LEU A 68 12.67 -5.63 -7.10
N ARG A 69 13.81 -6.00 -6.50
CA ARG A 69 14.32 -5.32 -5.31
C ARG A 69 15.84 -5.15 -5.32
N GLY A 70 16.34 -4.26 -4.45
CA GLY A 70 17.76 -4.07 -4.21
C GLY A 70 18.54 -3.73 -5.47
N ASP A 71 19.60 -4.48 -5.76
CA ASP A 71 20.43 -4.33 -6.96
C ASP A 71 19.95 -5.17 -8.16
N LEU A 72 18.81 -5.84 -8.01
CA LEU A 72 18.13 -6.72 -8.98
C LEU A 72 18.83 -8.07 -9.25
N SER A 73 20.00 -8.35 -8.70
CA SER A 73 20.73 -9.59 -9.00
C SER A 73 20.01 -10.84 -8.50
N GLU A 74 19.40 -10.79 -7.30
CA GLU A 74 18.56 -11.88 -6.78
C GLU A 74 17.28 -12.04 -7.60
N SER A 75 16.66 -10.93 -8.00
CA SER A 75 15.46 -10.95 -8.84
C SER A 75 15.75 -11.54 -10.22
N GLN A 76 16.92 -11.26 -10.80
CA GLN A 76 17.34 -11.84 -12.08
C GLN A 76 17.52 -13.37 -11.96
N ARG A 77 18.26 -13.83 -10.96
CA ARG A 77 18.46 -15.28 -10.72
C ARG A 77 17.13 -16.01 -10.52
N ALA A 78 16.25 -15.43 -9.73
CA ALA A 78 14.91 -15.98 -9.52
C ALA A 78 14.10 -16.01 -10.83
N PHE A 79 14.16 -14.96 -11.63
CA PHE A 79 13.50 -14.88 -12.94
C PHE A 79 13.94 -16.01 -13.87
N GLU A 80 15.24 -16.24 -14.00
CA GLU A 80 15.81 -17.30 -14.85
C GLU A 80 15.33 -18.69 -14.41
N VAL A 81 15.34 -18.97 -13.10
CA VAL A 81 14.84 -20.22 -12.52
C VAL A 81 13.34 -20.39 -12.81
N LEU A 82 12.51 -19.39 -12.55
CA LEU A 82 11.07 -19.47 -12.82
C LEU A 82 10.77 -19.73 -14.30
N LYS A 83 11.47 -19.03 -15.21
CA LYS A 83 11.31 -19.24 -16.66
C LYS A 83 11.75 -20.64 -17.09
N SER A 84 12.82 -21.19 -16.50
CA SER A 84 13.27 -22.57 -16.81
C SER A 84 12.27 -23.64 -16.34
N HIS A 85 11.44 -23.34 -15.31
CA HIS A 85 10.35 -24.21 -14.85
C HIS A 85 9.03 -24.00 -15.61
N GLY A 86 9.00 -23.09 -16.61
CA GLY A 86 7.81 -22.82 -17.42
C GLY A 86 6.73 -22.01 -16.72
N CYS A 87 7.07 -21.31 -15.63
CA CYS A 87 6.13 -20.42 -14.96
C CYS A 87 5.76 -19.22 -15.84
N PHE A 88 4.53 -18.77 -15.73
CA PHE A 88 4.14 -17.42 -16.18
C PHE A 88 4.66 -16.42 -15.16
N VAL A 89 5.58 -15.54 -15.55
CA VAL A 89 6.25 -14.60 -14.65
C VAL A 89 5.79 -13.18 -14.91
N ALA A 90 5.00 -12.64 -13.99
CA ALA A 90 4.77 -11.20 -13.90
C ALA A 90 5.85 -10.55 -13.02
N VAL A 91 6.25 -9.32 -13.32
CA VAL A 91 7.24 -8.58 -12.53
C VAL A 91 6.66 -7.26 -12.02
N SER A 92 7.07 -6.86 -10.81
CA SER A 92 6.72 -5.57 -10.21
C SER A 92 7.86 -5.08 -9.32
N PHE A 93 7.97 -3.76 -9.05
CA PHE A 93 8.93 -3.25 -8.08
C PHE A 93 8.44 -3.50 -6.65
N LYS A 94 9.31 -4.02 -5.77
CA LYS A 94 8.99 -4.20 -4.34
C LYS A 94 8.66 -2.86 -3.67
N GLU A 95 9.45 -1.85 -3.95
CA GLU A 95 9.24 -0.47 -3.50
C GLU A 95 8.71 0.35 -4.68
N SER A 96 7.38 0.42 -4.80
CA SER A 96 6.69 0.92 -6.00
C SER A 96 6.49 2.44 -6.04
N GLY A 97 7.16 3.23 -5.19
CA GLY A 97 7.13 4.69 -5.28
C GLY A 97 8.07 5.20 -6.38
N THR A 98 7.69 6.26 -7.06
CA THR A 98 8.49 6.82 -8.17
C THR A 98 9.90 7.20 -7.77
N GLN A 99 10.08 7.83 -6.59
CA GLN A 99 11.40 8.21 -6.08
C GLN A 99 12.24 6.98 -5.68
N GLN A 100 11.61 5.97 -5.07
CA GLN A 100 12.27 4.71 -4.70
C GLN A 100 12.78 3.97 -5.95
N VAL A 101 11.94 3.87 -6.99
CA VAL A 101 12.32 3.24 -8.26
C VAL A 101 13.41 4.04 -8.98
N ALA A 102 13.29 5.37 -9.04
CA ALA A 102 14.33 6.23 -9.60
C ALA A 102 15.68 6.04 -8.89
N GLY A 103 15.67 6.03 -7.55
CA GLY A 103 16.87 5.75 -6.75
C GLY A 103 17.43 4.34 -6.96
N GLN A 104 16.56 3.33 -7.08
CA GLN A 104 16.95 1.95 -7.35
C GLN A 104 17.63 1.83 -8.72
N LEU A 105 17.07 2.47 -9.75
CA LEU A 105 17.55 2.37 -11.14
C LEU A 105 18.61 3.41 -11.53
N SER A 106 18.97 4.35 -10.65
CA SER A 106 19.94 5.42 -10.92
C SER A 106 21.33 4.94 -11.35
N ARG A 107 21.70 3.70 -11.02
CA ARG A 107 22.96 3.08 -11.43
C ARG A 107 22.76 2.31 -12.74
N GLY A 108 23.52 2.64 -13.80
CA GLY A 108 23.34 2.11 -15.16
C GLY A 108 23.24 0.59 -15.25
N LYS A 109 24.03 -0.15 -14.48
CA LYS A 109 23.95 -1.62 -14.42
C LYS A 109 22.58 -2.12 -13.95
N ARG A 110 21.96 -1.47 -12.96
CA ARG A 110 20.63 -1.87 -12.46
C ARG A 110 19.54 -1.56 -13.47
N PHE A 111 19.64 -0.44 -14.18
CA PHE A 111 18.72 -0.12 -15.26
C PHE A 111 18.79 -1.12 -16.41
N GLN A 112 20.00 -1.59 -16.75
CA GLN A 112 20.17 -2.63 -17.76
C GLN A 112 19.52 -3.95 -17.31
N LEU A 113 19.78 -4.42 -16.08
CA LEU A 113 19.13 -5.60 -15.50
C LEU A 113 17.61 -5.48 -15.49
N PHE A 114 17.09 -4.33 -15.10
CA PHE A 114 15.65 -4.06 -15.16
C PHE A 114 15.11 -4.24 -16.59
N ARG A 115 15.77 -3.69 -17.61
CA ARG A 115 15.36 -3.82 -19.02
C ARG A 115 15.35 -5.27 -19.47
N GLU A 116 16.39 -6.02 -19.14
CA GLU A 116 16.51 -7.46 -19.48
C GLU A 116 15.39 -8.28 -18.87
N ILE A 117 15.12 -8.09 -17.55
CA ILE A 117 14.04 -8.82 -16.87
C ILE A 117 12.68 -8.39 -17.41
N ALA A 118 12.39 -7.08 -17.46
CA ALA A 118 11.06 -6.57 -17.81
C ALA A 118 10.69 -6.84 -19.29
N SER A 119 11.65 -6.79 -20.22
CA SER A 119 11.40 -7.11 -21.63
C SER A 119 11.16 -8.61 -21.87
N SER A 120 11.67 -9.47 -21.00
CA SER A 120 11.54 -10.93 -21.08
C SER A 120 10.41 -11.49 -20.21
N ALA A 121 9.83 -10.68 -19.34
CA ALA A 121 8.69 -11.05 -18.50
C ALA A 121 7.42 -11.24 -19.33
N ASP A 122 6.55 -12.14 -18.87
CA ASP A 122 5.25 -12.37 -19.52
C ASP A 122 4.28 -11.19 -19.28
N LEU A 123 4.50 -10.43 -18.17
CA LEU A 123 3.71 -9.27 -17.80
C LEU A 123 4.54 -8.33 -16.90
N CYS A 124 4.41 -7.03 -17.09
CA CYS A 124 4.83 -6.02 -16.13
C CYS A 124 3.59 -5.50 -15.39
N LEU A 125 3.51 -5.74 -14.08
CA LEU A 125 2.42 -5.29 -13.23
C LEU A 125 2.87 -4.09 -12.39
N SER A 126 2.12 -3.02 -12.42
CA SER A 126 2.35 -1.87 -11.54
C SER A 126 1.19 -1.69 -10.56
N SER A 127 1.51 -1.51 -9.28
CA SER A 127 0.54 -1.14 -8.23
C SER A 127 0.24 0.36 -8.18
N THR A 128 0.93 1.17 -9.00
CA THR A 128 0.68 2.61 -9.18
C THR A 128 0.69 2.98 -10.67
N PRO A 129 -0.20 3.86 -11.14
CA PRO A 129 -0.23 4.27 -12.54
C PRO A 129 1.03 5.03 -12.97
N ASP A 130 1.74 5.65 -12.03
CA ASP A 130 2.92 6.49 -12.30
C ASP A 130 4.13 5.71 -12.84
N LEU A 131 4.19 4.39 -12.60
CA LEU A 131 5.26 3.53 -13.13
C LEU A 131 4.90 2.85 -14.46
N ILE A 132 3.67 2.99 -14.94
CA ILE A 132 3.26 2.40 -16.22
C ILE A 132 4.14 2.89 -17.39
N PRO A 133 4.45 4.20 -17.53
CA PRO A 133 5.31 4.66 -18.63
C PRO A 133 6.70 4.01 -18.60
N LEU A 134 7.27 3.79 -17.41
CA LEU A 134 8.58 3.13 -17.27
C LEU A 134 8.52 1.68 -17.78
N PHE A 135 7.54 0.90 -17.32
CA PHE A 135 7.37 -0.48 -17.79
C PHE A 135 7.04 -0.55 -19.28
N ALA A 136 6.16 0.32 -19.79
CA ALA A 136 5.77 0.36 -21.20
C ALA A 136 6.92 0.74 -22.14
N SER A 137 7.95 1.43 -21.62
CA SER A 137 9.15 1.74 -22.41
C SER A 137 10.01 0.51 -22.74
N VAL A 138 9.80 -0.61 -22.01
CA VAL A 138 10.61 -1.84 -22.15
C VAL A 138 9.79 -3.10 -22.41
N SER A 139 8.48 -3.09 -22.14
CA SER A 139 7.59 -4.24 -22.31
C SER A 139 6.28 -3.82 -23.00
N LYS A 140 5.78 -4.68 -23.92
CA LYS A 140 4.47 -4.47 -24.57
C LYS A 140 3.29 -4.91 -23.70
N ARG A 141 3.53 -5.72 -22.68
CA ARG A 141 2.51 -6.27 -21.78
C ARG A 141 2.67 -5.63 -20.41
N THR A 142 2.03 -4.49 -20.23
CA THR A 142 2.07 -3.71 -19.00
C THR A 142 0.66 -3.41 -18.54
N VAL A 143 0.40 -3.59 -17.23
CA VAL A 143 -0.90 -3.33 -16.62
C VAL A 143 -0.76 -2.63 -15.28
N HIS A 144 -1.67 -1.71 -15.00
CA HIS A 144 -1.91 -1.17 -13.67
C HIS A 144 -3.00 -1.99 -12.98
N ILE A 145 -2.68 -2.59 -11.85
CA ILE A 145 -3.63 -3.22 -10.94
C ILE A 145 -3.33 -2.66 -9.55
N PRO A 146 -4.21 -1.85 -8.97
CA PRO A 146 -4.00 -1.29 -7.64
C PRO A 146 -3.96 -2.38 -6.58
N THR A 147 -3.31 -2.12 -5.45
CA THR A 147 -3.31 -3.03 -4.31
C THR A 147 -4.74 -3.28 -3.84
N PRO A 148 -5.23 -4.53 -3.80
CA PRO A 148 -6.55 -4.83 -3.28
C PRO A 148 -6.56 -4.88 -1.75
N TYR A 149 -7.77 -4.75 -1.15
CA TYR A 149 -7.99 -4.80 0.29
C TYR A 149 -9.14 -5.75 0.62
N PRO A 150 -9.13 -6.45 1.79
CA PRO A 150 -10.16 -7.40 2.21
C PRO A 150 -11.44 -6.71 2.72
N LEU A 151 -12.02 -5.80 1.91
CA LEU A 151 -13.13 -4.91 2.29
C LEU A 151 -14.45 -5.64 2.51
N GLU A 152 -14.64 -6.79 1.86
CA GLU A 152 -15.79 -7.66 1.96
C GLU A 152 -15.71 -8.67 3.14
N PHE A 153 -14.56 -8.74 3.83
CA PHE A 153 -14.34 -9.69 4.92
C PHE A 153 -14.61 -9.03 6.27
N THR A 154 -15.66 -9.47 6.95
CA THR A 154 -16.07 -8.94 8.27
C THR A 154 -14.93 -8.84 9.30
N PRO A 155 -14.01 -9.81 9.44
CA PRO A 155 -12.90 -9.71 10.41
C PRO A 155 -11.96 -8.53 10.16
N TRP A 156 -11.92 -8.01 8.92
CA TRP A 156 -11.09 -6.88 8.50
C TRP A 156 -11.84 -5.54 8.51
N ASN A 157 -13.09 -5.52 8.97
CA ASN A 157 -13.85 -4.30 9.17
C ASN A 157 -13.59 -3.73 10.58
N TYR A 158 -12.88 -2.61 10.64
CA TYR A 158 -12.55 -1.88 11.88
C TYR A 158 -13.40 -0.64 12.08
N SER A 159 -14.45 -0.44 11.30
CA SER A 159 -15.29 0.75 11.40
C SER A 159 -15.85 0.96 12.82
N ARG A 160 -15.96 2.22 13.21
CA ARG A 160 -16.67 2.68 14.40
C ARG A 160 -17.79 3.63 14.03
N PRO A 161 -18.82 3.81 14.87
CA PRO A 161 -19.80 4.85 14.67
C PRO A 161 -19.13 6.22 14.47
N SER A 162 -19.65 7.04 13.58
CA SER A 162 -19.07 8.34 13.24
C SER A 162 -19.08 9.33 14.39
N ASP A 163 -20.07 9.22 15.27
CA ASP A 163 -20.23 10.02 16.49
C ASP A 163 -19.22 9.66 17.61
N GLU A 164 -18.57 8.51 17.52
CA GLU A 164 -17.48 8.11 18.42
C GLU A 164 -16.09 8.57 17.94
N ARG A 165 -15.96 8.99 16.68
CA ARG A 165 -14.68 9.36 16.07
C ARG A 165 -14.25 10.77 16.46
N ARG A 166 -12.98 10.96 16.85
CA ARG A 166 -12.46 12.26 17.29
C ARG A 166 -11.08 12.55 16.73
N GLY A 167 -10.83 13.81 16.41
CA GLY A 167 -9.51 14.29 16.05
C GLY A 167 -8.97 13.71 14.74
N ILE A 168 -7.65 13.86 14.55
CA ILE A 168 -6.93 13.55 13.31
C ILE A 168 -5.84 12.52 13.59
N PHE A 169 -5.75 11.50 12.76
CA PHE A 169 -4.62 10.57 12.72
C PHE A 169 -3.63 11.02 11.64
N ILE A 170 -2.36 11.21 12.00
CA ILE A 170 -1.32 11.54 11.02
C ILE A 170 -0.85 10.25 10.34
N GLY A 171 -1.06 10.17 9.02
CA GLY A 171 -0.78 8.98 8.22
C GLY A 171 0.71 8.76 7.96
N THR A 172 1.50 9.83 7.85
CA THR A 172 2.96 9.76 7.69
C THR A 172 3.66 9.61 9.04
N ARG A 173 4.87 9.06 9.06
CA ARG A 173 5.59 8.73 10.31
C ARG A 173 7.12 8.79 10.22
N GLU A 174 7.66 9.08 9.03
CA GLU A 174 9.11 9.16 8.80
C GLU A 174 9.53 10.58 8.44
N PHE A 175 10.46 11.17 9.23
CA PHE A 175 11.05 12.48 8.93
C PHE A 175 12.11 12.40 7.82
N ASP A 176 12.82 11.28 7.73
CA ASP A 176 13.95 11.11 6.82
C ASP A 176 13.52 10.69 5.39
N VAL A 177 12.23 10.43 5.17
CA VAL A 177 11.65 10.21 3.85
C VAL A 177 11.02 11.50 3.35
N LEU A 178 11.77 12.31 2.62
CA LEU A 178 11.40 13.68 2.25
C LEU A 178 10.06 13.77 1.52
N SER A 179 9.77 12.82 0.62
CA SER A 179 8.51 12.79 -0.13
C SER A 179 7.27 12.53 0.73
N ARG A 180 7.43 12.05 1.98
CA ARG A 180 6.34 11.89 2.95
C ARG A 180 5.84 13.22 3.51
N ASN A 181 6.64 14.29 3.41
CA ASN A 181 6.31 15.62 3.95
C ASN A 181 5.84 15.60 5.41
N HIS A 182 6.42 14.70 6.23
CA HIS A 182 5.98 14.51 7.63
C HIS A 182 6.11 15.78 8.46
N LEU A 183 7.16 16.57 8.24
CA LEU A 183 7.35 17.87 8.87
C LEU A 183 6.21 18.84 8.52
N LEU A 184 5.81 18.90 7.25
CA LEU A 184 4.78 19.84 6.78
C LEU A 184 3.39 19.46 7.29
N VAL A 185 3.05 18.16 7.31
CA VAL A 185 1.75 17.73 7.84
C VAL A 185 1.63 17.98 9.32
N LEU A 186 2.71 17.82 10.11
CA LEU A 186 2.72 18.16 11.52
C LEU A 186 2.60 19.67 11.76
N SER A 187 3.25 20.49 10.92
CA SER A 187 3.13 21.94 10.98
C SER A 187 1.68 22.40 10.71
N ALA A 188 1.01 21.83 9.73
CA ALA A 188 -0.40 22.08 9.47
C ALA A 188 -1.27 21.58 10.63
N ALA A 189 -1.06 20.34 11.09
CA ALA A 189 -1.84 19.72 12.16
C ALA A 189 -1.80 20.52 13.48
N ARG A 190 -0.68 21.18 13.77
CA ARG A 190 -0.55 22.04 14.95
C ARG A 190 -1.51 23.23 14.95
N THR A 191 -1.96 23.68 13.79
CA THR A 191 -2.90 24.82 13.67
C THR A 191 -4.36 24.44 13.93
N PHE A 192 -4.68 23.15 13.93
CA PHE A 192 -6.03 22.67 14.21
C PHE A 192 -6.29 22.61 15.73
N SER A 193 -7.48 23.00 16.15
CA SER A 193 -7.91 22.96 17.56
C SER A 193 -8.55 21.61 17.92
N VAL A 194 -7.94 20.50 17.50
CA VAL A 194 -8.45 19.13 17.70
C VAL A 194 -7.35 18.18 18.14
N PRO A 195 -7.67 17.05 18.81
CA PRO A 195 -6.68 16.03 19.16
C PRO A 195 -5.98 15.46 17.92
N ILE A 196 -4.67 15.31 18.00
CA ILE A 196 -3.81 14.76 16.94
C ILE A 196 -3.11 13.51 17.47
N THR A 197 -3.13 12.44 16.70
CA THR A 197 -2.36 11.22 17.01
C THR A 197 -1.33 10.96 15.94
N VAL A 198 -0.10 10.64 16.35
CA VAL A 198 1.02 10.30 15.47
C VAL A 198 1.72 9.03 15.94
N ILE A 199 2.15 8.19 15.00
CA ILE A 199 3.02 7.03 15.28
C ILE A 199 4.47 7.47 15.16
N ASN A 200 5.25 7.29 16.23
CA ASN A 200 6.69 7.52 16.21
C ASN A 200 7.46 6.22 15.95
N VAL A 201 8.04 6.09 14.76
CA VAL A 201 8.86 4.94 14.36
C VAL A 201 10.37 5.16 14.51
N GLU A 202 10.80 6.39 14.85
CA GLU A 202 12.22 6.78 14.92
C GLU A 202 12.74 6.84 16.37
N GLY A 203 12.04 6.23 17.31
CA GLY A 203 12.45 6.16 18.71
C GLY A 203 12.73 7.53 19.32
N ASN A 204 13.81 7.66 20.07
CA ASN A 204 14.16 8.92 20.76
C ASN A 204 14.47 10.09 19.81
N ALA A 205 14.93 9.83 18.59
CA ALA A 205 15.17 10.87 17.60
C ALA A 205 13.85 11.49 17.13
N GLY A 206 12.88 10.65 16.80
CA GLY A 206 11.52 11.08 16.44
C GLY A 206 10.83 11.82 17.58
N LEU A 207 10.93 11.32 18.83
CA LEU A 207 10.36 12.02 19.99
C LEU A 207 10.91 13.45 20.13
N ARG A 208 12.22 13.64 20.03
CA ARG A 208 12.82 14.99 20.09
C ARG A 208 12.30 15.90 18.98
N ARG A 209 12.16 15.38 17.75
CA ARG A 209 11.60 16.12 16.61
C ARG A 209 10.13 16.50 16.88
N LEU A 210 9.30 15.55 17.32
CA LEU A 210 7.89 15.78 17.64
C LEU A 210 7.70 16.82 18.75
N HIS A 211 8.48 16.73 19.83
CA HIS A 211 8.43 17.74 20.91
C HIS A 211 8.89 19.14 20.46
N ALA A 212 9.78 19.24 19.47
CA ALA A 212 10.22 20.52 18.93
C ALA A 212 9.10 21.33 18.23
N PHE A 213 8.01 20.68 17.81
CA PHE A 213 6.84 21.37 17.23
C PHE A 213 6.07 22.19 18.29
N LYS A 214 6.24 21.90 19.59
CA LYS A 214 5.54 22.60 20.68
C LYS A 214 4.03 22.66 20.44
N PHE A 215 3.40 21.51 20.24
CA PHE A 215 1.94 21.43 20.22
C PHE A 215 1.37 21.96 21.54
N PRO A 216 0.17 22.56 21.54
CA PRO A 216 -0.56 22.85 22.76
C PRO A 216 -0.65 21.62 23.68
N GLU A 217 -0.78 21.88 24.99
CA GLU A 217 -0.94 20.83 25.99
C GLU A 217 -2.14 19.95 25.63
N ASP A 218 -1.97 18.63 25.74
CA ASP A 218 -2.97 17.61 25.44
C ASP A 218 -3.44 17.51 23.99
N GLN A 219 -2.90 18.31 23.06
CA GLN A 219 -3.28 18.21 21.65
C GLN A 219 -2.63 17.03 20.95
N LEU A 220 -1.37 16.69 21.25
CA LEU A 220 -0.60 15.67 20.54
C LEU A 220 -0.44 14.39 21.37
N THR A 221 -0.99 13.30 20.87
CA THR A 221 -0.72 11.95 21.37
C THR A 221 0.33 11.28 20.50
N ILE A 222 1.47 10.91 21.10
CA ILE A 222 2.56 10.18 20.43
C ILE A 222 2.49 8.71 20.82
N THR A 223 2.33 7.83 19.83
CA THR A 223 2.20 6.38 20.04
C THR A 223 3.40 5.66 19.45
N PRO A 224 3.99 4.65 20.11
CA PRO A 224 5.00 3.80 19.51
C PRO A 224 4.40 2.93 18.39
N PRO A 225 5.23 2.25 17.56
CA PRO A 225 4.74 1.27 16.60
C PRO A 225 3.87 0.21 17.28
N LEU A 226 2.73 -0.12 16.66
CA LEU A 226 1.77 -1.08 17.15
C LEU A 226 1.68 -2.30 16.23
N PRO A 227 1.34 -3.48 16.75
CA PRO A 227 0.87 -4.59 15.92
C PRO A 227 -0.30 -4.15 15.03
N TYR A 228 -0.35 -4.65 13.82
CA TYR A 228 -1.26 -4.14 12.78
C TYR A 228 -2.74 -4.07 13.20
N PRO A 229 -3.33 -5.08 13.85
CA PRO A 229 -4.71 -4.98 14.31
C PRO A 229 -4.94 -3.88 15.37
N LYS A 230 -3.94 -3.64 16.23
CA LYS A 230 -4.01 -2.56 17.23
C LYS A 230 -3.86 -1.18 16.58
N TYR A 231 -3.01 -1.08 15.56
CA TYR A 231 -2.85 0.12 14.76
C TYR A 231 -4.17 0.51 14.06
N LEU A 232 -4.86 -0.45 13.41
CA LEU A 232 -6.15 -0.20 12.78
C LEU A 232 -7.24 0.19 13.81
N LYS A 233 -7.28 -0.47 14.98
CA LYS A 233 -8.21 -0.09 16.06
C LYS A 233 -7.95 1.32 16.57
N LEU A 234 -6.69 1.75 16.66
CA LEU A 234 -6.34 3.12 17.02
C LEU A 234 -6.80 4.08 15.92
N MET A 235 -6.44 3.83 14.66
CA MET A 235 -6.81 4.66 13.51
C MET A 235 -8.32 4.84 13.41
N ALA A 236 -9.11 3.78 13.59
CA ALA A 236 -10.57 3.79 13.50
C ALA A 236 -11.27 4.72 14.53
N GLY A 237 -10.59 5.11 15.59
CA GLY A 237 -11.11 6.07 16.58
C GLY A 237 -11.04 7.54 16.13
N HIS A 238 -10.40 7.81 14.99
CA HIS A 238 -10.22 9.17 14.50
C HIS A 238 -11.28 9.55 13.46
N ARG A 239 -11.56 10.84 13.34
CA ARG A 239 -12.50 11.35 12.34
C ARG A 239 -11.93 11.23 10.93
N LEU A 240 -10.63 11.49 10.75
CA LEU A 240 -9.94 11.36 9.47
C LEU A 240 -8.45 11.02 9.64
N VAL A 241 -7.84 10.58 8.54
CA VAL A 241 -6.39 10.49 8.36
C VAL A 241 -5.91 11.70 7.55
N LEU A 242 -4.83 12.35 8.00
CA LEU A 242 -4.18 13.44 7.27
C LEU A 242 -2.77 13.03 6.87
N GLN A 243 -2.41 13.24 5.60
CA GLN A 243 -1.07 13.02 5.09
C GLN A 243 -0.74 13.93 3.89
N PHE A 244 0.51 14.38 3.81
CA PHE A 244 0.99 15.18 2.68
C PHE A 244 1.97 14.42 1.80
N ASP A 245 1.86 13.08 1.77
CA ASP A 245 2.72 12.19 1.00
C ASP A 245 2.62 12.46 -0.51
N GLN A 246 3.78 12.69 -1.14
CA GLN A 246 3.93 12.91 -2.58
C GLN A 246 4.83 11.86 -3.24
N SER A 247 4.89 10.66 -2.65
CA SER A 247 5.78 9.58 -3.11
C SER A 247 5.26 8.84 -4.34
N SER A 248 4.01 9.06 -4.76
CA SER A 248 3.32 8.27 -5.81
C SER A 248 3.45 6.75 -5.57
N VAL A 249 3.17 6.34 -4.34
CA VAL A 249 3.20 4.94 -3.88
C VAL A 249 1.86 4.24 -4.09
N PRO A 250 1.74 2.93 -3.83
CA PRO A 250 0.45 2.24 -3.86
C PRO A 250 -0.62 2.83 -2.92
N GLY A 251 -0.22 3.45 -1.79
CA GLY A 251 -1.16 4.11 -0.87
C GLY A 251 -1.60 3.23 0.29
N GLN A 252 -0.66 2.58 1.01
CA GLN A 252 -1.01 1.69 2.12
C GLN A 252 -1.79 2.39 3.22
N VAL A 253 -1.42 3.60 3.63
CA VAL A 253 -2.10 4.34 4.70
C VAL A 253 -3.56 4.62 4.35
N ALA A 254 -3.83 5.00 3.09
CA ALA A 254 -5.18 5.17 2.58
C ALA A 254 -5.94 3.84 2.55
N GLY A 255 -5.28 2.75 2.19
CA GLY A 255 -5.87 1.42 2.26
C GLY A 255 -6.19 0.96 3.68
N ASP A 256 -5.32 1.27 4.64
CA ASP A 256 -5.57 0.99 6.06
C ASP A 256 -6.80 1.79 6.56
N SER A 257 -6.97 3.04 6.10
CA SER A 257 -8.14 3.85 6.45
C SER A 257 -9.44 3.33 5.81
N LEU A 258 -9.37 2.65 4.64
CA LEU A 258 -10.52 1.94 4.07
C LEU A 258 -11.03 0.83 4.99
N LEU A 259 -10.12 0.07 5.61
CA LEU A 259 -10.49 -0.98 6.59
C LEU A 259 -11.14 -0.37 7.85
N CYS A 260 -10.85 0.88 8.14
CA CYS A 260 -11.44 1.63 9.25
C CYS A 260 -12.71 2.41 8.85
N ARG A 261 -13.05 2.47 7.57
CA ARG A 261 -14.15 3.30 7.03
C ARG A 261 -14.03 4.76 7.46
N ILE A 262 -12.85 5.35 7.34
CA ILE A 262 -12.59 6.78 7.64
C ILE A 262 -11.96 7.46 6.42
N PRO A 263 -12.25 8.75 6.18
CA PRO A 263 -11.67 9.47 5.05
C PRO A 263 -10.17 9.74 5.27
N THR A 264 -9.41 9.72 4.17
CA THR A 264 -8.03 10.18 4.12
C THR A 264 -7.94 11.47 3.31
N VAL A 265 -7.38 12.51 3.89
CA VAL A 265 -7.04 13.76 3.20
C VAL A 265 -5.58 13.76 2.80
N GLY A 266 -5.31 14.11 1.55
CA GLY A 266 -3.95 14.15 1.02
C GLY A 266 -3.43 12.80 0.56
N GLY A 267 -2.09 12.75 0.34
CA GLY A 267 -1.48 11.63 -0.34
C GLY A 267 -1.75 11.63 -1.85
N ASN A 268 -0.75 11.21 -2.64
CA ASN A 268 -0.89 11.12 -4.10
C ASN A 268 -0.76 9.69 -4.63
N GLY A 269 -0.91 8.70 -3.76
CA GLY A 269 -0.82 7.30 -4.10
C GLY A 269 -1.98 6.79 -4.95
N ALA A 270 -1.88 5.56 -5.42
CA ALA A 270 -2.90 4.95 -6.28
C ALA A 270 -4.23 4.77 -5.54
N VAL A 271 -4.19 4.28 -4.29
CA VAL A 271 -5.40 4.07 -3.48
C VAL A 271 -6.08 5.38 -3.15
N GLU A 272 -5.32 6.43 -2.80
CA GLU A 272 -5.86 7.77 -2.52
C GLU A 272 -6.63 8.31 -3.73
N ARG A 273 -6.05 8.23 -4.91
CA ARG A 273 -6.69 8.72 -6.15
C ARG A 273 -7.95 7.95 -6.54
N ILE A 274 -8.02 6.66 -6.21
CA ILE A 274 -9.17 5.82 -6.49
C ILE A 274 -10.27 6.01 -5.44
N ALA A 275 -9.93 5.83 -4.16
CA ALA A 275 -10.91 5.76 -3.08
C ALA A 275 -11.36 7.13 -2.56
N TYR A 276 -10.52 8.16 -2.71
CA TYR A 276 -10.77 9.50 -2.16
C TYR A 276 -10.67 10.60 -3.24
N PRO A 277 -11.48 10.53 -4.32
CA PRO A 277 -11.33 11.42 -5.48
C PRO A 277 -11.48 12.91 -5.13
N ALA A 278 -12.27 13.25 -4.11
CA ALA A 278 -12.42 14.60 -3.62
C ALA A 278 -11.33 15.04 -2.63
N LEU A 279 -10.56 14.09 -2.03
CA LEU A 279 -9.70 14.37 -0.87
C LEU A 279 -8.20 14.12 -1.13
N HIS A 280 -7.84 13.39 -2.21
CA HIS A 280 -6.43 13.05 -2.49
C HIS A 280 -5.55 14.26 -2.77
N GLY A 281 -4.23 14.13 -2.54
CA GLY A 281 -3.25 15.21 -2.69
C GLY A 281 -2.70 15.41 -4.12
N HIS A 282 -3.07 14.56 -5.09
CA HIS A 282 -2.55 14.69 -6.45
C HIS A 282 -3.08 15.97 -7.12
N GLY A 283 -2.17 16.87 -7.51
CA GLY A 283 -2.50 18.14 -8.12
C GLY A 283 -3.03 19.22 -7.16
N ARG A 284 -3.01 19.00 -5.84
CA ARG A 284 -3.42 19.97 -4.82
C ARG A 284 -2.25 20.54 -4.05
N THR A 285 -2.41 21.78 -3.60
CA THR A 285 -1.48 22.44 -2.68
C THR A 285 -1.75 21.98 -1.24
N PHE A 286 -0.78 22.20 -0.34
CA PHE A 286 -0.96 21.88 1.08
C PHE A 286 -2.04 22.76 1.74
N ASP A 287 -2.23 24.01 1.27
CA ASP A 287 -3.30 24.88 1.76
C ASP A 287 -4.68 24.32 1.41
N GLN A 288 -4.88 23.86 0.17
CA GLN A 288 -6.12 23.19 -0.23
C GLN A 288 -6.40 21.92 0.59
N LEU A 289 -5.36 21.14 0.92
CA LEU A 289 -5.52 19.96 1.79
C LEU A 289 -5.84 20.35 3.22
N THR A 290 -5.32 21.47 3.69
CA THR A 290 -5.64 22.03 5.01
C THR A 290 -7.10 22.47 5.06
N GLU A 291 -7.60 23.18 4.04
CA GLU A 291 -9.01 23.57 3.91
C GLU A 291 -9.93 22.35 3.90
N LEU A 292 -9.67 21.34 3.06
CA LEU A 292 -10.44 20.09 3.03
C LEU A 292 -10.45 19.37 4.39
N THR A 293 -9.35 19.45 5.14
CA THR A 293 -9.29 18.90 6.50
C THR A 293 -10.24 19.64 7.44
N LEU A 294 -10.29 20.95 7.37
CA LEU A 294 -11.20 21.79 8.18
C LEU A 294 -12.67 21.51 7.79
N ASP A 295 -12.98 21.42 6.51
CA ASP A 295 -14.31 21.10 6.03
C ASP A 295 -14.79 19.75 6.60
N LEU A 296 -13.98 18.69 6.51
CA LEU A 296 -14.30 17.38 7.08
C LEU A 296 -14.42 17.40 8.61
N MET A 297 -13.74 18.30 9.29
CA MET A 297 -13.82 18.43 10.76
C MET A 297 -15.08 19.17 11.21
N HIS A 298 -15.60 20.10 10.41
CA HIS A 298 -16.64 21.05 10.84
C HIS A 298 -17.97 20.92 10.07
N ASP A 299 -17.96 20.32 8.88
CA ASP A 299 -19.15 20.06 8.08
C ASP A 299 -19.54 18.58 8.13
N ASP A 300 -20.57 18.24 8.91
CA ASP A 300 -21.05 16.87 9.08
C ASP A 300 -21.72 16.32 7.83
N GLU A 301 -22.34 17.14 6.99
CA GLU A 301 -22.96 16.69 5.76
C GLU A 301 -21.88 16.35 4.71
N PHE A 302 -20.90 17.21 4.52
CA PHE A 302 -19.74 16.90 3.68
C PHE A 302 -19.01 15.63 4.15
N TYR A 303 -18.84 15.47 5.47
CA TYR A 303 -18.23 14.25 6.03
C TYR A 303 -19.03 12.99 5.68
N LYS A 304 -20.36 13.01 5.82
CA LYS A 304 -21.24 11.87 5.47
C LYS A 304 -21.21 11.57 3.98
N GLU A 305 -21.21 12.57 3.12
CA GLU A 305 -21.06 12.40 1.67
C GLU A 305 -19.75 11.69 1.32
N GLN A 306 -18.63 12.11 1.93
CA GLN A 306 -17.35 11.46 1.69
C GLN A 306 -17.31 10.01 2.19
N LEU A 307 -17.97 9.69 3.32
CA LEU A 307 -18.08 8.30 3.79
C LEU A 307 -18.90 7.42 2.83
N ALA A 308 -20.04 7.92 2.33
CA ALA A 308 -20.88 7.19 1.38
C ALA A 308 -20.15 6.94 0.05
N ALA A 309 -19.46 7.95 -0.48
CA ALA A 309 -18.66 7.85 -1.69
C ALA A 309 -17.51 6.82 -1.52
N LEU A 310 -16.85 6.84 -0.37
CA LEU A 310 -15.78 5.93 -0.02
C LEU A 310 -16.24 4.46 -0.06
N GLU A 311 -17.35 4.13 0.59
CA GLU A 311 -17.84 2.76 0.68
C GLU A 311 -18.12 2.17 -0.71
N THR A 312 -18.75 2.94 -1.58
CA THR A 312 -19.06 2.51 -2.94
C THR A 312 -17.79 2.34 -3.78
N THR A 313 -17.00 3.40 -3.88
CA THR A 313 -15.82 3.44 -4.77
C THR A 313 -14.75 2.43 -4.34
N ALA A 314 -14.53 2.26 -3.03
CA ALA A 314 -13.53 1.34 -2.53
C ALA A 314 -13.89 -0.12 -2.87
N VAL A 315 -15.13 -0.53 -2.65
CA VAL A 315 -15.57 -1.92 -2.94
C VAL A 315 -15.52 -2.20 -4.45
N GLU A 316 -15.96 -1.26 -5.27
CA GLU A 316 -15.97 -1.42 -6.74
C GLU A 316 -14.58 -1.54 -7.37
N HIS A 317 -13.55 -0.95 -6.77
CA HIS A 317 -12.23 -0.87 -7.39
C HIS A 317 -11.10 -1.54 -6.62
N LEU A 318 -11.24 -1.70 -5.30
CA LEU A 318 -10.16 -2.10 -4.42
C LEU A 318 -10.47 -3.33 -3.55
N SER A 319 -11.65 -3.95 -3.67
CA SER A 319 -11.96 -5.20 -2.95
C SER A 319 -11.10 -6.37 -3.44
N PHE A 320 -10.96 -7.41 -2.65
CA PHE A 320 -10.29 -8.65 -3.05
C PHE A 320 -10.97 -9.30 -4.25
N ALA A 321 -12.30 -9.30 -4.30
CA ALA A 321 -13.05 -9.79 -5.46
C ALA A 321 -12.64 -9.05 -6.74
N LYS A 322 -12.51 -7.72 -6.68
CA LYS A 322 -12.08 -6.90 -7.82
C LYS A 322 -10.60 -7.11 -8.17
N GLY A 323 -9.76 -7.30 -7.16
CA GLY A 323 -8.35 -7.66 -7.32
C GLY A 323 -8.20 -8.99 -8.06
N LEU A 324 -8.92 -10.03 -7.63
CA LEU A 324 -8.94 -11.34 -8.29
C LEU A 324 -9.44 -11.23 -9.74
N GLU A 325 -10.57 -10.55 -9.97
CA GLU A 325 -11.10 -10.33 -11.33
C GLU A 325 -10.05 -9.68 -12.24
N SER A 326 -9.38 -8.63 -11.74
CA SER A 326 -8.37 -7.90 -12.51
C SER A 326 -7.13 -8.76 -12.81
N LEU A 327 -6.65 -9.52 -11.82
CA LEU A 327 -5.51 -10.42 -11.99
C LEU A 327 -5.82 -11.59 -12.93
N SER A 328 -7.00 -12.19 -12.84
CA SER A 328 -7.41 -13.34 -13.66
C SER A 328 -7.47 -13.03 -15.15
N ARG A 329 -7.65 -11.77 -15.55
CA ARG A 329 -7.59 -11.34 -16.96
C ARG A 329 -6.20 -11.44 -17.56
N TRP A 330 -5.16 -11.41 -16.73
CA TRP A 330 -3.77 -11.32 -17.18
C TRP A 330 -2.92 -12.53 -16.80
N LEU A 331 -3.23 -13.17 -15.68
CA LEU A 331 -2.44 -14.24 -15.09
C LEU A 331 -3.17 -15.58 -15.27
N PRO A 332 -2.57 -16.55 -15.98
CA PRO A 332 -3.22 -17.84 -16.24
C PRO A 332 -3.34 -18.68 -14.96
N GLY A 333 -4.48 -19.40 -14.82
CA GLY A 333 -4.72 -20.34 -13.72
C GLY A 333 -5.17 -19.71 -12.42
N LEU A 334 -5.63 -18.46 -12.46
CA LEU A 334 -6.36 -17.81 -11.36
C LEU A 334 -7.86 -17.93 -11.66
N THR A 335 -8.58 -18.69 -10.86
CA THR A 335 -10.05 -18.90 -10.97
C THR A 335 -10.68 -18.75 -9.61
#